data_d7f9f3ba4d871e58dc9a80b117dce411
#
_entry.id   d7f9f3ba4d871e58dc9a80b117dce411
#
_cell.length_a   1.000
_cell.length_b   1.000
_cell.length_c   1.000
_cell.angle_alpha   90.00
_cell.angle_beta   90.00
_cell.angle_gamma   90.00
#
_symmetry.space_group_name_H-M   'P 1'
#
loop_
_entity.id
_entity.type
_entity.pdbx_description
1 polymer ?
#
loop_
_entity_poly.entity_id
_entity_poly.type
_entity_poly.pdbx_seq_one_letter_code
_entity_poly.pdbx_strand_id
1 'polypeptide(L)'
;MDKKELINLTSNININSCPNKVNFHCHTTFSDGSLTPEELLEEAKKNNLQYLSITDHHTVNAHKYIYSRNLMKKYSDIDLKLIPGIEINCLLKGCLVHILGLGIDVESSYLDPYTQSESPIGNYLDIRR
;
A
#
# COMPACT_ATOMS: atom_id res chain seq x y z
N MET A 1 -6.19 6.64 8.47
CA MET A 1 -7.17 7.22 7.49
C MET A 1 -8.55 6.68 7.81
N ASP A 2 -9.51 7.57 8.04
CA ASP A 2 -10.88 7.13 8.26
C ASP A 2 -11.66 6.96 6.94
N LYS A 3 -12.84 6.32 7.03
CA LYS A 3 -13.66 6.03 5.84
C LYS A 3 -14.08 7.30 5.09
N LYS A 4 -14.42 8.37 5.83
CA LYS A 4 -14.84 9.64 5.23
C LYS A 4 -13.68 10.30 4.47
N GLU A 5 -12.51 10.30 5.06
CA GLU A 5 -11.30 10.82 4.44
C GLU A 5 -10.95 10.04 3.16
N LEU A 6 -11.01 8.70 3.21
CA LEU A 6 -10.79 7.86 2.03
C LEU A 6 -11.79 8.16 0.92
N ILE A 7 -13.08 8.27 1.24
CA ILE A 7 -14.12 8.61 0.27
C ILE A 7 -13.85 9.98 -0.36
N ASN A 8 -13.49 10.99 0.44
CA ASN A 8 -13.19 12.32 -0.06
C ASN A 8 -11.97 12.33 -0.99
N LEU A 9 -10.89 11.64 -0.61
CA LEU A 9 -9.69 11.53 -1.43
C LEU A 9 -9.96 10.84 -2.76
N THR A 10 -10.79 9.80 -2.77
CA THR A 10 -11.03 8.97 -3.96
C THR A 10 -12.19 9.47 -4.82
N SER A 11 -12.99 10.44 -4.35
CA SER A 11 -14.15 10.94 -5.09
C SER A 11 -13.81 11.58 -6.44
N ASN A 12 -12.60 12.08 -6.61
CA ASN A 12 -12.12 12.70 -7.85
C ASN A 12 -11.38 11.71 -8.77
N ILE A 13 -11.23 10.45 -8.36
CA ILE A 13 -10.58 9.44 -9.17
C ILE A 13 -11.60 8.89 -10.17
N ASN A 14 -11.24 8.89 -11.44
CA ASN A 14 -12.06 8.37 -12.52
C ASN A 14 -11.17 7.76 -13.61
N ILE A 15 -11.78 7.30 -14.71
CA ILE A 15 -11.05 6.64 -15.80
C ILE A 15 -9.94 7.53 -16.41
N ASN A 16 -10.07 8.84 -16.33
CA ASN A 16 -9.06 9.78 -16.83
C ASN A 16 -7.90 10.01 -15.84
N SER A 17 -8.06 9.64 -14.58
CA SER A 17 -6.99 9.71 -13.57
C SER A 17 -5.98 8.59 -13.73
N CYS A 18 -6.42 7.42 -14.19
CA CYS A 18 -5.58 6.27 -14.46
C CYS A 18 -5.20 6.23 -15.96
N PRO A 19 -3.97 5.83 -16.29
CA PRO A 19 -2.89 5.38 -15.41
C PRO A 19 -1.97 6.50 -14.93
N ASN A 20 -2.19 7.74 -15.33
CA ASN A 20 -1.19 8.81 -15.26
C ASN A 20 -1.06 9.46 -13.87
N LYS A 21 -2.08 9.35 -13.02
CA LYS A 21 -2.13 10.08 -11.74
C LYS A 21 -2.26 9.18 -10.52
N VAL A 22 -2.50 7.90 -10.71
CA VAL A 22 -2.83 6.94 -9.66
C VAL A 22 -1.99 5.70 -9.78
N ASN A 23 -1.38 5.26 -8.67
CA ASN A 23 -0.82 3.92 -8.55
C ASN A 23 -1.22 3.35 -7.19
N PHE A 24 -2.10 2.35 -7.19
CA PHE A 24 -2.60 1.68 -5.99
C PHE A 24 -2.01 0.29 -5.78
N HIS A 25 -1.00 -0.09 -6.53
CA HIS A 25 -0.37 -1.41 -6.42
C HIS A 25 1.12 -1.31 -6.74
N CYS A 26 1.93 -1.13 -5.71
CA CYS A 26 3.38 -1.15 -5.85
C CYS A 26 4.04 -1.68 -4.58
N HIS A 27 5.28 -2.09 -4.73
CA HIS A 27 6.06 -2.76 -3.67
C HIS A 27 7.37 -2.02 -3.45
N THR A 28 7.86 -2.11 -2.20
CA THR A 28 9.15 -1.58 -1.80
C THR A 28 10.11 -2.71 -1.42
N THR A 29 11.32 -2.34 -1.04
CA THR A 29 12.30 -3.27 -0.46
C THR A 29 11.86 -3.88 0.88
N PHE A 30 10.75 -3.43 1.47
CA PHE A 30 10.14 -4.08 2.62
C PHE A 30 9.45 -5.40 2.27
N SER A 31 9.18 -5.64 1.01
CA SER A 31 8.77 -6.97 0.50
C SER A 31 9.62 -7.37 -0.71
N ASP A 32 9.08 -7.35 -1.90
CA ASP A 32 9.77 -7.82 -3.11
C ASP A 32 10.01 -6.73 -4.16
N GLY A 33 9.79 -5.47 -3.82
CA GLY A 33 10.12 -4.33 -4.67
C GLY A 33 11.61 -4.00 -4.66
N SER A 34 12.08 -3.29 -5.67
CA SER A 34 13.47 -2.90 -5.83
C SER A 34 13.81 -1.51 -5.27
N LEU A 35 12.80 -0.68 -5.05
CA LEU A 35 12.99 0.68 -4.56
C LEU A 35 12.74 0.77 -3.05
N THR A 36 13.56 1.58 -2.38
CA THR A 36 13.26 1.97 -1.00
C THR A 36 12.01 2.87 -0.97
N PRO A 37 11.36 3.04 0.21
CA PRO A 37 10.26 4.00 0.31
C PRO A 37 10.62 5.41 -0.18
N GLU A 38 11.82 5.89 0.13
CA GLU A 38 12.30 7.21 -0.32
C GLU A 38 12.41 7.27 -1.84
N GLU A 39 13.04 6.27 -2.45
CA GLU A 39 13.19 6.20 -3.90
C GLU A 39 11.83 6.11 -4.60
N LEU A 40 10.89 5.36 -4.01
CA LEU A 40 9.54 5.22 -4.57
C LEU A 40 8.78 6.56 -4.51
N LEU A 41 8.89 7.31 -3.41
CA LEU A 41 8.28 8.64 -3.29
C LEU A 41 8.88 9.62 -4.30
N GLU A 42 10.21 9.56 -4.54
CA GLU A 42 10.86 10.39 -5.57
C GLU A 42 10.37 10.02 -6.98
N GLU A 43 10.21 8.73 -7.27
CA GLU A 43 9.64 8.28 -8.56
C GLU A 43 8.19 8.73 -8.72
N ALA A 44 7.39 8.67 -7.66
CA ALA A 44 6.02 9.16 -7.68
C ALA A 44 5.96 10.66 -7.98
N LYS A 45 6.83 11.45 -7.36
CA LYS A 45 6.98 12.88 -7.66
C LYS A 45 7.38 13.14 -9.09
N LYS A 46 8.41 12.43 -9.57
CA LYS A 46 8.93 12.55 -10.94
C LYS A 46 7.86 12.25 -12.00
N ASN A 47 6.98 11.30 -11.72
CA ASN A 47 5.89 10.91 -12.61
C ASN A 47 4.59 11.69 -12.38
N ASN A 48 4.62 12.71 -11.52
CA ASN A 48 3.47 13.55 -11.21
C ASN A 48 2.25 12.77 -10.69
N LEU A 49 2.48 11.72 -9.90
CA LEU A 49 1.39 10.99 -9.27
C LEU A 49 0.68 11.86 -8.24
N GLN A 50 -0.63 11.76 -8.20
CA GLN A 50 -1.47 12.40 -7.19
C GLN A 50 -1.84 11.44 -6.06
N TYR A 51 -1.95 10.14 -6.37
CA TYR A 51 -2.31 9.09 -5.42
C TYR A 51 -1.35 7.92 -5.55
N LEU A 52 -0.78 7.52 -4.43
CA LEU A 52 0.10 6.36 -4.33
C LEU A 52 -0.33 5.49 -3.16
N SER A 53 -0.44 4.19 -3.37
CA SER A 53 -0.53 3.22 -2.28
C SER A 53 0.61 2.21 -2.39
N ILE A 54 1.39 2.10 -1.33
CA ILE A 54 2.37 1.02 -1.19
C ILE A 54 1.63 -0.18 -0.64
N THR A 55 1.70 -1.30 -1.37
CA THR A 55 0.98 -2.53 -1.04
C THR A 55 1.95 -3.70 -0.92
N ASP A 56 2.94 -3.56 -0.03
CA ASP A 56 3.91 -4.61 0.23
C ASP A 56 3.24 -5.90 0.69
N HIS A 57 3.81 -7.04 0.32
CA HIS A 57 3.30 -8.34 0.70
C HIS A 57 3.39 -8.55 2.21
N HIS A 58 2.25 -8.78 2.85
CA HIS A 58 2.14 -9.15 4.28
C HIS A 58 2.87 -8.21 5.25
N THR A 59 3.07 -6.95 4.88
CA THR A 59 3.69 -5.96 5.76
C THR A 59 3.18 -4.55 5.49
N VAL A 60 3.10 -3.77 6.55
CA VAL A 60 2.79 -2.33 6.51
C VAL A 60 4.00 -1.49 6.96
N ASN A 61 5.16 -2.13 7.09
CA ASN A 61 6.35 -1.51 7.66
C ASN A 61 6.88 -0.34 6.82
N ALA A 62 6.69 -0.35 5.50
CA ALA A 62 7.04 0.80 4.66
C ALA A 62 6.24 2.05 5.05
N HIS A 63 4.95 1.90 5.33
CA HIS A 63 4.11 3.00 5.81
C HIS A 63 4.54 3.49 7.18
N LYS A 64 4.79 2.57 8.13
CA LYS A 64 5.29 2.93 9.47
C LYS A 64 6.62 3.67 9.40
N TYR A 65 7.51 3.22 8.54
CA TYR A 65 8.79 3.86 8.26
C TYR A 65 8.61 5.30 7.75
N ILE A 66 7.74 5.48 6.75
CA ILE A 66 7.44 6.79 6.17
C ILE A 66 6.86 7.74 7.24
N TYR A 67 5.90 7.26 8.04
CA TYR A 67 5.24 8.07 9.06
C TYR A 67 6.19 8.42 10.20
N SER A 68 6.96 7.47 10.71
CA SER A 68 7.89 7.68 11.82
C SER A 68 8.99 8.69 11.49
N ARG A 69 9.40 8.76 10.24
CA ARG A 69 10.42 9.69 9.74
C ARG A 69 9.85 10.95 9.12
N ASN A 70 8.52 11.08 9.11
CA ASN A 70 7.81 12.22 8.51
C ASN A 70 8.26 12.52 7.07
N LEU A 71 8.45 11.48 6.27
CA LEU A 71 8.98 11.62 4.91
C LEU A 71 8.02 12.37 3.98
N MET A 72 6.71 12.31 4.22
CA MET A 72 5.73 13.01 3.40
C MET A 72 5.81 14.54 3.53
N LYS A 73 6.43 15.08 4.58
CA LYS A 73 6.62 16.52 4.75
C LYS A 73 7.40 17.15 3.59
N LYS A 74 8.37 16.42 3.04
CA LYS A 74 9.15 16.84 1.87
C LYS A 74 8.29 17.09 0.64
N TYR A 75 7.12 16.45 0.57
CA TYR A 75 6.19 16.49 -0.58
C TYR A 75 4.94 17.32 -0.31
N SER A 76 4.94 18.13 0.76
CA SER A 76 3.77 18.92 1.16
C SER A 76 3.40 20.03 0.18
N ASP A 77 4.31 20.43 -0.68
CA ASP A 77 4.14 21.46 -1.71
C ASP A 77 3.62 20.90 -3.04
N ILE A 78 3.51 19.59 -3.16
CA ILE A 78 2.95 18.91 -4.34
C ILE A 78 1.67 18.15 -3.97
N ASP A 79 0.91 17.77 -4.97
CA ASP A 79 -0.40 17.11 -4.79
C ASP A 79 -0.24 15.57 -4.76
N LEU A 80 0.69 15.08 -3.95
CA LEU A 80 0.90 13.64 -3.75
C LEU A 80 0.27 13.19 -2.44
N LYS A 81 -0.69 12.26 -2.54
CA LYS A 81 -1.38 11.63 -1.40
C LYS A 81 -0.93 10.17 -1.27
N LEU A 82 -0.42 9.82 -0.10
CA LEU A 82 -0.08 8.43 0.24
C LEU A 82 -1.28 7.77 0.94
N ILE A 83 -1.79 6.71 0.33
CA ILE A 83 -2.89 5.91 0.88
C ILE A 83 -2.29 4.63 1.46
N PRO A 84 -2.47 4.35 2.76
CA PRO A 84 -1.93 3.11 3.33
C PRO A 84 -2.55 1.87 2.71
N GLY A 85 -1.71 0.90 2.36
CA GLY A 85 -2.14 -0.33 1.71
C GLY A 85 -1.32 -1.54 2.13
N ILE A 86 -1.81 -2.70 1.75
CA ILE A 86 -1.16 -4.01 1.95
C ILE A 86 -1.63 -4.96 0.86
N GLU A 87 -0.75 -5.87 0.43
CA GLU A 87 -1.14 -7.01 -0.40
C GLU A 87 -1.05 -8.30 0.40
N ILE A 88 -2.13 -9.07 0.40
CA ILE A 88 -2.24 -10.34 1.10
C ILE A 88 -2.38 -11.44 0.07
N ASN A 89 -1.47 -12.42 0.10
CA ASN A 89 -1.53 -13.61 -0.73
C ASN A 89 -2.41 -14.66 -0.05
N CYS A 90 -3.42 -15.13 -0.75
CA CYS A 90 -4.39 -16.09 -0.22
C CYS A 90 -4.52 -17.30 -1.14
N LEU A 91 -4.85 -18.45 -0.55
CA LEU A 91 -5.32 -19.62 -1.29
C LEU A 91 -6.83 -19.71 -1.13
N LEU A 92 -7.56 -19.63 -2.24
CA LEU A 92 -8.99 -19.84 -2.27
C LEU A 92 -9.28 -21.06 -3.12
N LYS A 93 -9.72 -22.15 -2.48
CA LYS A 93 -10.03 -23.42 -3.17
C LYS A 93 -8.89 -23.90 -4.08
N GLY A 94 -7.64 -23.79 -3.58
CA GLY A 94 -6.44 -24.17 -4.32
C GLY A 94 -5.96 -23.16 -5.36
N CYS A 95 -6.64 -22.04 -5.53
CA CYS A 95 -6.22 -20.95 -6.41
C CYS A 95 -5.53 -19.86 -5.61
N LEU A 96 -4.36 -19.40 -6.11
CA LEU A 96 -3.67 -18.26 -5.54
C LEU A 96 -4.42 -16.96 -5.89
N VAL A 97 -4.76 -16.19 -4.88
CA VAL A 97 -5.42 -14.88 -5.01
C VAL A 97 -4.62 -13.84 -4.27
N HIS A 98 -4.48 -12.68 -4.87
CA HIS A 98 -3.88 -11.51 -4.24
C HIS A 98 -4.98 -10.52 -3.87
N ILE A 99 -5.04 -10.13 -2.61
CA ILE A 99 -6.04 -9.19 -2.10
C ILE A 99 -5.32 -7.91 -1.70
N LEU A 100 -5.73 -6.78 -2.28
CA LEU A 100 -5.25 -5.47 -1.90
C LEU A 100 -6.17 -4.84 -0.87
N GLY A 101 -5.61 -4.50 0.29
CA GLY A 101 -6.26 -3.63 1.26
C GLY A 101 -5.80 -2.20 1.03
N LEU A 102 -6.72 -1.27 0.82
CA LEU A 102 -6.43 0.15 0.62
C LEU A 102 -7.14 1.00 1.67
N GLY A 103 -6.48 2.04 2.15
CA GLY A 103 -7.03 2.90 3.21
C GLY A 103 -7.06 2.21 4.58
N ILE A 104 -6.17 1.26 4.80
CA ILE A 104 -6.10 0.49 6.05
C ILE A 104 -5.55 1.33 7.20
N ASP A 105 -5.88 0.93 8.43
CA ASP A 105 -5.25 1.44 9.64
C ASP A 105 -4.00 0.59 9.94
N VAL A 106 -2.82 1.17 9.71
CA VAL A 106 -1.53 0.46 9.86
C VAL A 106 -1.21 0.06 11.31
N GLU A 107 -1.88 0.66 12.28
CA GLU A 107 -1.71 0.33 13.71
C GLU A 107 -2.76 -0.67 14.22
N SER A 108 -3.67 -1.11 13.38
CA SER A 108 -4.73 -2.03 13.75
C SER A 108 -4.19 -3.43 14.07
N SER A 109 -4.56 -3.96 15.24
CA SER A 109 -4.25 -5.34 15.63
C SER A 109 -4.94 -6.39 14.75
N TYR A 110 -5.97 -6.01 14.00
CA TYR A 110 -6.60 -6.89 13.02
C TYR A 110 -5.65 -7.29 11.87
N LEU A 111 -4.56 -6.54 11.67
CA LEU A 111 -3.54 -6.88 10.68
C LEU A 111 -2.57 -7.96 11.16
N ASP A 112 -2.45 -8.18 12.47
CA ASP A 112 -1.44 -9.08 13.05
C ASP A 112 -1.44 -10.49 12.44
N PRO A 113 -2.60 -11.16 12.22
CA PRO A 113 -2.59 -12.50 11.62
C PRO A 113 -2.01 -12.53 10.20
N TYR A 114 -2.02 -11.42 9.50
CA TYR A 114 -1.60 -11.31 8.10
C TYR A 114 -0.15 -10.84 7.96
N THR A 115 0.45 -10.30 9.01
CA THR A 115 1.78 -9.66 8.98
C THR A 115 2.84 -10.43 9.76
N GLN A 116 2.48 -11.51 10.47
CA GLN A 116 3.40 -12.27 11.34
C GLN A 116 4.05 -13.47 10.66
N SER A 117 3.81 -13.73 9.39
CA SER A 117 4.40 -14.86 8.68
C SER A 117 5.87 -14.57 8.37
N GLU A 118 6.78 -15.39 8.90
CA GLU A 118 8.23 -15.26 8.71
C GLU A 118 8.75 -16.04 7.49
N SER A 119 7.94 -16.92 6.90
CA SER A 119 8.35 -17.80 5.80
C SER A 119 7.69 -17.39 4.49
N PRO A 120 8.44 -17.33 3.36
CA PRO A 120 7.84 -17.12 2.05
C PRO A 120 6.76 -18.16 1.70
N ILE A 121 6.90 -19.39 2.18
CA ILE A 121 5.91 -20.48 2.00
C ILE A 121 4.72 -20.26 2.94
N GLY A 122 4.94 -19.69 4.12
CA GLY A 122 3.90 -19.36 5.09
C GLY A 122 3.15 -18.07 4.80
N ASN A 123 3.51 -17.33 3.75
CA ASN A 123 2.87 -16.06 3.37
C ASN A 123 1.58 -16.25 2.56
N TYR A 124 0.99 -17.44 2.61
CA TYR A 124 -0.27 -17.71 1.97
C TYR A 124 -1.34 -18.03 3.01
N LEU A 125 -2.40 -17.25 3.01
CA LEU A 125 -3.57 -17.55 3.83
C LEU A 125 -4.48 -18.51 3.06
N ASP A 126 -4.83 -19.63 3.70
CA ASP A 126 -5.78 -20.59 3.15
C ASP A 126 -7.19 -20.19 3.57
N ILE A 127 -7.96 -19.71 2.61
CA ILE A 127 -9.36 -19.35 2.81
C ILE A 127 -10.21 -20.58 2.55
N ARG A 128 -10.70 -21.18 3.62
CA ARG A 128 -11.60 -22.35 3.57
C ARG A 128 -13.03 -21.94 3.86
N ARG A 129 -13.90 -22.57 3.16
CA ARG A 129 -15.33 -22.51 3.43
C ARG A 129 -15.91 -23.91 3.45
#